data_a80e68864b53e0ff19d6d8d99c5f49cc
#
_entry.id   a80e68864b53e0ff19d6d8d99c5f49cc
#
_cell.length_a   1.000
_cell.length_b   1.000
_cell.length_c   1.000
_cell.angle_alpha   90.00
_cell.angle_beta   90.00
_cell.angle_gamma   90.00
#
_symmetry.space_group_name_H-M   'P 1'
#
loop_
_entity.id
_entity.type
_entity.pdbx_description
1 polymer ?
#
loop_
_entity_poly.entity_id
_entity_poly.type
_entity_poly.pdbx_seq_one_letter_code
_entity_poly.pdbx_strand_id
1 'polypeptide(L)'
;MSIADRAATSPAAGAADAGARGAASVPAAPAGAIALPLTGERELRLDLFRGLALWLIFIDHLPPSLITWFTIRNYGFSDATEIFIFISGYTAAFVYGRAMLERGLVVATARILRRAWQIYVAHVFLFTIFLAEITYVATSFENPLYTEEMGIMDFLKQPDVTIVQALLLRFRPANMDVLPLYIVLMLSLPLVLVLMRWKPDLTLALSVLLYAVTWEYDLYLSSYPNGFWAFNPLAWQLLFVFGAWCALGGARRMQKILSSPVTLAVCFAYLFFSFLVTLTWYVPQLGHLMPRRIEQWMYPIDKTDLDVLRFAHFLALAAITVYYLPRDWPPLKSPWLKPLILCGQHSLEIFCLGVFLAFAGHFILAEVGGGAALHALITLSGILIMCGMAWLISWYKHVADKSASRKGAGGNADMAGGG
;
A
#
# COMPACT_ATOMS: atom_id res chain seq x y z
N MET A 1 -7.70 54.72 59.52
CA MET A 1 -6.47 54.90 60.29
C MET A 1 -5.35 54.41 59.38
N SER A 2 -4.74 55.30 58.70
CA SER A 2 -3.54 56.08 59.03
C SER A 2 -2.29 55.40 58.59
N ILE A 3 -1.74 55.90 57.52
CA ILE A 3 -0.54 56.75 57.36
C ILE A 3 0.66 55.90 56.92
N ALA A 4 1.10 56.06 55.74
CA ALA A 4 2.03 57.03 55.10
C ALA A 4 3.47 56.53 55.08
N ASP A 5 3.97 56.53 53.86
CA ASP A 5 5.12 57.28 53.37
C ASP A 5 6.52 56.87 53.77
N ARG A 6 7.30 56.58 52.76
CA ARG A 6 8.59 57.19 52.36
C ARG A 6 9.18 56.45 51.20
N ALA A 7 9.16 56.94 50.08
CA ALA A 7 9.96 57.85 49.25
C ALA A 7 11.47 57.59 49.26
N ALA A 8 11.94 57.52 48.01
CA ALA A 8 13.27 57.77 47.42
C ALA A 8 14.39 56.78 47.74
N THR A 9 15.06 56.28 46.76
CA THR A 9 15.95 56.90 45.76
C THR A 9 16.34 55.94 44.68
N SER A 10 16.28 56.37 43.43
CA SER A 10 17.01 55.84 42.32
C SER A 10 18.51 56.10 42.44
N PRO A 11 19.40 55.29 41.88
CA PRO A 11 20.05 55.79 40.69
C PRO A 11 20.15 54.82 39.58
N ALA A 12 20.28 55.42 38.43
CA ALA A 12 20.36 54.98 37.08
C ALA A 12 21.56 54.07 36.72
N ALA A 13 21.41 53.54 35.53
CA ALA A 13 22.39 53.20 34.52
C ALA A 13 23.02 51.81 34.60
N GLY A 14 22.79 51.07 33.58
CA GLY A 14 23.56 49.86 33.23
C GLY A 14 22.88 49.08 32.12
N ALA A 15 22.97 49.62 30.93
CA ALA A 15 22.91 48.98 29.64
C ALA A 15 23.22 47.49 29.64
N ALA A 16 22.46 46.73 28.91
CA ALA A 16 23.04 45.79 27.94
C ALA A 16 21.89 45.14 27.18
N ASP A 17 21.66 45.66 26.08
CA ASP A 17 21.50 45.02 24.82
C ASP A 17 21.97 43.56 24.90
N ALA A 18 21.03 42.61 25.01
CA ALA A 18 21.24 41.20 24.84
C ALA A 18 20.28 40.69 23.75
N GLY A 19 20.65 41.04 22.54
CA GLY A 19 20.64 40.15 21.39
C GLY A 19 19.30 39.45 21.11
N ALA A 20 18.45 40.10 20.37
CA ALA A 20 17.58 39.41 19.43
C ALA A 20 18.47 38.50 18.56
N ARG A 21 18.69 37.26 19.01
CA ARG A 21 19.24 36.22 18.16
C ARG A 21 18.22 35.99 17.05
N GLY A 22 18.54 36.54 15.88
CA GLY A 22 17.78 36.42 14.67
C GLY A 22 17.43 34.94 14.45
N ALA A 23 16.14 34.69 14.28
CA ALA A 23 15.68 33.50 13.66
C ALA A 23 16.39 33.42 12.30
N ALA A 24 17.40 32.56 12.22
CA ALA A 24 18.07 32.28 10.97
C ALA A 24 17.01 31.84 9.98
N SER A 25 16.72 32.69 9.01
CA SER A 25 15.86 32.35 7.87
C SER A 25 16.46 31.11 7.21
N VAL A 26 15.75 29.96 7.37
CA VAL A 26 16.08 28.74 6.64
C VAL A 26 16.08 29.10 5.16
N PRO A 27 17.20 28.94 4.45
CA PRO A 27 17.25 29.28 3.03
C PRO A 27 16.14 28.52 2.30
N ALA A 28 15.39 29.21 1.46
CA ALA A 28 14.38 28.60 0.61
C ALA A 28 15.08 27.50 -0.23
N ALA A 29 14.61 26.27 -0.12
CA ALA A 29 15.13 25.15 -0.89
C ALA A 29 15.03 25.49 -2.38
N PRO A 30 16.07 25.20 -3.20
CA PRO A 30 16.07 25.47 -4.63
C PRO A 30 14.85 24.85 -5.29
N ALA A 31 14.26 25.55 -6.28
CA ALA A 31 13.11 25.07 -7.03
C ALA A 31 13.44 23.70 -7.65
N GLY A 32 12.77 22.63 -7.18
CA GLY A 32 13.04 21.24 -7.58
C GLY A 32 13.62 20.35 -6.49
N ALA A 33 13.96 20.89 -5.30
CA ALA A 33 14.42 20.05 -4.20
C ALA A 33 13.28 19.20 -3.62
N ILE A 34 13.62 17.97 -3.20
CA ILE A 34 12.69 17.06 -2.51
C ILE A 34 12.16 17.77 -1.25
N ALA A 35 10.88 18.09 -1.23
CA ALA A 35 10.21 18.72 -0.10
C ALA A 35 9.58 17.62 0.77
N LEU A 36 10.39 17.01 1.66
CA LEU A 36 9.84 16.13 2.69
C LEU A 36 9.04 16.97 3.71
N PRO A 37 7.89 16.46 4.19
CA PRO A 37 7.21 17.08 5.33
C PRO A 37 8.15 17.09 6.53
N LEU A 38 8.29 18.25 7.18
CA LEU A 38 9.22 18.49 8.29
C LEU A 38 8.84 17.71 9.57
N THR A 39 7.59 17.24 9.68
CA THR A 39 7.11 16.44 10.81
C THR A 39 7.35 14.97 10.53
N GLY A 40 8.17 14.33 11.36
CA GLY A 40 8.44 12.88 11.31
C GLY A 40 7.27 12.01 11.79
N GLU A 41 6.09 12.57 11.94
CA GLU A 41 4.90 11.86 12.37
C GLU A 41 4.37 10.95 11.28
N ARG A 42 3.99 9.75 11.70
CA ARG A 42 3.39 8.72 10.84
C ARG A 42 2.01 9.18 10.38
N GLU A 43 1.75 9.12 9.10
CA GLU A 43 0.45 9.52 8.53
C GLU A 43 -0.58 8.38 8.71
N LEU A 44 -1.42 8.47 9.74
CA LEU A 44 -2.44 7.46 10.09
C LEU A 44 -3.44 7.20 8.96
N ARG A 45 -3.71 8.21 8.12
CA ARG A 45 -4.60 8.09 6.97
C ARG A 45 -4.07 7.06 5.97
N LEU A 46 -2.77 7.04 5.70
CA LEU A 46 -2.17 6.04 4.79
C LEU A 46 -2.24 4.63 5.40
N ASP A 47 -2.04 4.51 6.72
CA ASP A 47 -2.19 3.24 7.40
C ASP A 47 -3.65 2.76 7.37
N LEU A 48 -4.63 3.66 7.54
CA LEU A 48 -6.05 3.36 7.42
C LEU A 48 -6.38 2.77 6.04
N PHE A 49 -6.00 3.46 4.97
CA PHE A 49 -6.33 2.98 3.61
C PHE A 49 -5.55 1.73 3.22
N ARG A 50 -4.33 1.56 3.75
CA ARG A 50 -3.60 0.31 3.55
C ARG A 50 -4.27 -0.85 4.27
N GLY A 51 -4.75 -0.65 5.50
CA GLY A 51 -5.52 -1.65 6.24
C GLY A 51 -6.83 -1.99 5.53
N LEU A 52 -7.53 -0.97 5.03
CA LEU A 52 -8.75 -1.15 4.23
C LEU A 52 -8.45 -1.97 2.97
N ALA A 53 -7.40 -1.64 2.24
CA ALA A 53 -7.00 -2.38 1.04
C ALA A 53 -6.73 -3.87 1.37
N LEU A 54 -6.10 -4.17 2.51
CA LEU A 54 -5.86 -5.56 2.94
C LEU A 54 -7.15 -6.31 3.24
N TRP A 55 -8.14 -5.69 3.89
CA TRP A 55 -9.44 -6.31 4.12
C TRP A 55 -10.20 -6.54 2.81
N LEU A 56 -10.18 -5.56 1.90
CA LEU A 56 -10.83 -5.69 0.60
C LEU A 56 -10.16 -6.78 -0.25
N ILE A 57 -8.81 -6.86 -0.26
CA ILE A 57 -8.07 -7.92 -0.93
C ILE A 57 -8.49 -9.30 -0.38
N PHE A 58 -8.57 -9.45 0.95
CA PHE A 58 -9.02 -10.70 1.57
C PHE A 58 -10.43 -11.08 1.10
N ILE A 59 -11.39 -10.15 1.15
CA ILE A 59 -12.78 -10.39 0.73
C ILE A 59 -12.86 -10.73 -0.76
N ASP A 60 -12.07 -10.06 -1.61
CA ASP A 60 -12.07 -10.25 -3.06
C ASP A 60 -11.51 -11.62 -3.50
N HIS A 61 -10.80 -12.32 -2.62
CA HIS A 61 -10.27 -13.67 -2.85
C HIS A 61 -11.18 -14.78 -2.31
N LEU A 62 -12.24 -14.43 -1.60
CA LEU A 62 -13.32 -15.37 -1.26
C LEU A 62 -14.27 -15.55 -2.45
N PRO A 63 -15.00 -16.69 -2.53
CA PRO A 63 -16.03 -16.88 -3.55
C PRO A 63 -17.07 -15.74 -3.56
N PRO A 64 -17.66 -15.41 -4.72
CA PRO A 64 -18.65 -14.35 -4.83
C PRO A 64 -19.85 -14.54 -3.88
N SER A 65 -20.22 -13.49 -3.15
CA SER A 65 -21.32 -13.50 -2.19
C SER A 65 -21.91 -12.09 -2.03
N LEU A 66 -22.95 -11.94 -1.21
CA LEU A 66 -23.50 -10.61 -0.88
C LEU A 66 -22.45 -9.70 -0.20
N ILE A 67 -21.47 -10.28 0.49
CA ILE A 67 -20.42 -9.50 1.17
C ILE A 67 -19.40 -8.94 0.18
N THR A 68 -19.14 -9.63 -0.93
CA THR A 68 -18.24 -9.10 -1.95
C THR A 68 -18.75 -7.80 -2.56
N TRP A 69 -20.06 -7.51 -2.48
CA TRP A 69 -20.61 -6.22 -2.87
C TRP A 69 -20.13 -5.03 -2.04
N PHE A 70 -19.52 -5.25 -0.88
CA PHE A 70 -18.89 -4.19 -0.10
C PHE A 70 -17.48 -3.83 -0.59
N THR A 71 -16.95 -4.53 -1.59
CA THR A 71 -15.64 -4.22 -2.16
C THR A 71 -15.74 -3.26 -3.32
N ILE A 72 -14.74 -2.40 -3.47
CA ILE A 72 -14.73 -1.33 -4.48
C ILE A 72 -14.68 -1.86 -5.92
N ARG A 73 -14.19 -3.08 -6.13
CA ARG A 73 -14.09 -3.72 -7.46
C ARG A 73 -15.44 -3.83 -8.17
N ASN A 74 -16.55 -3.83 -7.41
CA ASN A 74 -17.90 -3.99 -7.95
C ASN A 74 -18.54 -2.66 -8.35
N TYR A 75 -17.88 -1.54 -8.10
CA TYR A 75 -18.40 -0.20 -8.33
C TYR A 75 -17.59 0.63 -9.34
N GLY A 76 -16.60 0.03 -9.96
CA GLY A 76 -15.77 0.70 -10.95
C GLY A 76 -14.62 -0.16 -11.46
N PHE A 77 -13.69 0.48 -12.18
CA PHE A 77 -12.66 -0.23 -12.92
C PHE A 77 -11.44 -0.64 -12.09
N SER A 78 -11.16 0.04 -10.96
CA SER A 78 -10.03 -0.30 -10.08
C SER A 78 -10.48 -1.07 -8.85
N ASP A 79 -9.54 -1.74 -8.20
CA ASP A 79 -9.76 -2.49 -6.97
C ASP A 79 -8.76 -2.09 -5.84
N ALA A 80 -8.67 -2.89 -4.80
CA ALA A 80 -7.80 -2.61 -3.67
C ALA A 80 -6.30 -2.69 -4.00
N THR A 81 -5.93 -3.32 -5.12
CA THR A 81 -4.52 -3.49 -5.52
C THR A 81 -3.90 -2.14 -5.91
N GLU A 82 -4.64 -1.31 -6.65
CA GLU A 82 -4.17 0.04 -7.02
C GLU A 82 -3.92 0.89 -5.78
N ILE A 83 -4.81 0.83 -4.78
CA ILE A 83 -4.64 1.53 -3.50
C ILE A 83 -3.37 1.04 -2.80
N PHE A 84 -3.21 -0.28 -2.73
CA PHE A 84 -2.08 -0.91 -2.04
C PHE A 84 -0.73 -0.54 -2.67
N ILE A 85 -0.61 -0.62 -4.01
CA ILE A 85 0.63 -0.31 -4.73
C ILE A 85 0.96 1.18 -4.66
N PHE A 86 -0.02 2.06 -4.85
CA PHE A 86 0.18 3.51 -4.72
C PHE A 86 0.68 3.91 -3.32
N ILE A 87 0.02 3.45 -2.26
CA ILE A 87 0.43 3.74 -0.88
C ILE A 87 1.79 3.12 -0.57
N SER A 88 2.11 1.97 -1.17
CA SER A 88 3.43 1.34 -1.03
C SER A 88 4.53 2.20 -1.63
N GLY A 89 4.33 2.75 -2.84
CA GLY A 89 5.25 3.72 -3.47
C GLY A 89 5.40 5.00 -2.64
N TYR A 90 4.28 5.57 -2.19
CA TYR A 90 4.26 6.77 -1.36
C TYR A 90 5.07 6.59 -0.07
N THR A 91 4.77 5.55 0.69
CA THR A 91 5.43 5.32 2.00
C THR A 91 6.87 4.87 1.85
N ALA A 92 7.20 4.08 0.84
CA ALA A 92 8.58 3.67 0.57
C ALA A 92 9.44 4.89 0.21
N ALA A 93 8.97 5.76 -0.68
CA ALA A 93 9.69 6.99 -1.03
C ALA A 93 9.82 7.95 0.16
N PHE A 94 8.79 8.07 1.00
CA PHE A 94 8.85 8.89 2.21
C PHE A 94 9.91 8.37 3.20
N VAL A 95 9.89 7.08 3.51
CA VAL A 95 10.80 6.46 4.50
C VAL A 95 12.23 6.40 3.98
N TYR A 96 12.41 5.88 2.77
CA TYR A 96 13.76 5.66 2.21
C TYR A 96 14.34 6.91 1.58
N GLY A 97 13.52 7.81 1.04
CA GLY A 97 13.95 9.13 0.58
C GLY A 97 14.49 9.97 1.75
N ARG A 98 13.81 9.93 2.91
CA ARG A 98 14.32 10.54 4.14
C ARG A 98 15.64 9.91 4.58
N ALA A 99 15.74 8.58 4.60
CA ALA A 99 16.98 7.87 4.94
C ALA A 99 18.12 8.24 3.99
N MET A 100 17.84 8.45 2.69
CA MET A 100 18.81 8.88 1.70
C MET A 100 19.33 10.30 1.97
N LEU A 101 18.45 11.22 2.41
CA LEU A 101 18.85 12.59 2.75
C LEU A 101 19.63 12.66 4.06
N GLU A 102 19.23 11.90 5.08
CA GLU A 102 19.86 11.95 6.41
C GLU A 102 21.14 11.11 6.51
N ARG A 103 21.21 9.96 5.81
CA ARG A 103 22.26 8.94 5.99
C ARG A 103 22.99 8.56 4.69
N GLY A 104 22.61 9.16 3.58
CA GLY A 104 23.21 8.90 2.27
C GLY A 104 22.58 7.72 1.52
N LEU A 105 22.93 7.66 0.21
CA LEU A 105 22.37 6.70 -0.75
C LEU A 105 22.64 5.23 -0.37
N VAL A 106 23.87 4.93 0.06
CA VAL A 106 24.29 3.55 0.38
C VAL A 106 23.44 2.97 1.50
N VAL A 107 23.23 3.74 2.59
CA VAL A 107 22.41 3.31 3.73
C VAL A 107 20.95 3.15 3.33
N ALA A 108 20.42 4.07 2.53
CA ALA A 108 19.05 3.96 2.02
C ALA A 108 18.88 2.71 1.15
N THR A 109 19.79 2.48 0.20
CA THR A 109 19.79 1.30 -0.69
C THR A 109 19.87 0.00 0.13
N ALA A 110 20.79 -0.10 1.09
CA ALA A 110 20.89 -1.27 1.95
C ALA A 110 19.58 -1.58 2.72
N ARG A 111 18.88 -0.53 3.20
CA ARG A 111 17.57 -0.67 3.86
C ARG A 111 16.48 -1.14 2.89
N ILE A 112 16.49 -0.61 1.66
CA ILE A 112 15.54 -1.01 0.60
C ILE A 112 15.77 -2.48 0.24
N LEU A 113 17.02 -2.90 0.00
CA LEU A 113 17.37 -4.29 -0.31
C LEU A 113 17.01 -5.24 0.84
N ARG A 114 17.27 -4.82 2.08
CA ARG A 114 16.82 -5.58 3.25
C ARG A 114 15.29 -5.76 3.26
N ARG A 115 14.54 -4.71 2.91
CA ARG A 115 13.07 -4.80 2.84
C ARG A 115 12.61 -5.70 1.70
N ALA A 116 13.20 -5.58 0.51
CA ALA A 116 12.93 -6.47 -0.63
C ALA A 116 13.20 -7.93 -0.26
N TRP A 117 14.32 -8.20 0.45
CA TRP A 117 14.64 -9.53 0.98
C TRP A 117 13.59 -10.05 1.97
N GLN A 118 13.13 -9.21 2.89
CA GLN A 118 12.05 -9.59 3.83
C GLN A 118 10.76 -9.97 3.10
N ILE A 119 10.40 -9.23 2.04
CA ILE A 119 9.22 -9.53 1.23
C ILE A 119 9.43 -10.83 0.45
N TYR A 120 10.63 -11.05 -0.10
CA TYR A 120 10.98 -12.28 -0.80
C TYR A 120 10.88 -13.52 0.13
N VAL A 121 11.45 -13.44 1.33
CA VAL A 121 11.34 -14.53 2.32
C VAL A 121 9.89 -14.78 2.71
N ALA A 122 9.10 -13.72 2.92
CA ALA A 122 7.67 -13.85 3.21
C ALA A 122 6.91 -14.50 2.03
N HIS A 123 7.25 -14.16 0.79
CA HIS A 123 6.67 -14.78 -0.41
C HIS A 123 6.99 -16.28 -0.49
N VAL A 124 8.26 -16.67 -0.30
CA VAL A 124 8.68 -18.07 -0.33
C VAL A 124 8.01 -18.88 0.79
N PHE A 125 7.92 -18.30 1.99
CA PHE A 125 7.22 -18.92 3.10
C PHE A 125 5.73 -19.11 2.81
N LEU A 126 5.08 -18.07 2.33
CA LEU A 126 3.65 -18.12 1.93
C LEU A 126 3.44 -19.16 0.83
N PHE A 127 4.31 -19.20 -0.18
CA PHE A 127 4.27 -20.21 -1.25
C PHE A 127 4.33 -21.64 -0.72
N THR A 128 5.23 -21.90 0.25
CA THR A 128 5.37 -23.23 0.88
C THR A 128 4.11 -23.64 1.64
N ILE A 129 3.54 -22.71 2.43
CA ILE A 129 2.29 -22.96 3.18
C ILE A 129 1.13 -23.20 2.20
N PHE A 130 1.04 -22.39 1.16
CA PHE A 130 0.02 -22.48 0.12
C PHE A 130 0.03 -23.84 -0.59
N LEU A 131 1.21 -24.31 -1.00
CA LEU A 131 1.36 -25.65 -1.59
C LEU A 131 0.90 -26.76 -0.63
N ALA A 132 1.28 -26.65 0.65
CA ALA A 132 0.87 -27.61 1.68
C ALA A 132 -0.66 -27.59 1.85
N GLU A 133 -1.28 -26.42 1.90
CA GLU A 133 -2.72 -26.24 2.03
C GLU A 133 -3.48 -26.86 0.85
N ILE A 134 -3.10 -26.53 -0.40
CA ILE A 134 -3.75 -27.10 -1.60
C ILE A 134 -3.55 -28.61 -1.66
N THR A 135 -2.33 -29.10 -1.43
CA THR A 135 -2.05 -30.52 -1.47
C THR A 135 -2.87 -31.28 -0.44
N TYR A 136 -3.00 -30.74 0.77
CA TYR A 136 -3.81 -31.32 1.83
C TYR A 136 -5.30 -31.39 1.41
N VAL A 137 -5.86 -30.29 0.89
CA VAL A 137 -7.26 -30.22 0.49
C VAL A 137 -7.52 -31.14 -0.71
N ALA A 138 -6.70 -31.07 -1.75
CA ALA A 138 -6.85 -31.91 -2.94
C ALA A 138 -6.80 -33.41 -2.62
N THR A 139 -5.93 -33.81 -1.68
CA THR A 139 -5.81 -35.21 -1.26
C THR A 139 -6.96 -35.62 -0.34
N SER A 140 -7.39 -34.75 0.58
CA SER A 140 -8.43 -35.06 1.55
C SER A 140 -9.84 -35.17 0.95
N PHE A 141 -10.10 -34.37 -0.09
CA PHE A 141 -11.40 -34.32 -0.76
C PHE A 141 -11.41 -35.02 -2.13
N GLU A 142 -10.28 -35.62 -2.52
CA GLU A 142 -10.12 -36.35 -3.80
C GLU A 142 -10.56 -35.53 -5.02
N ASN A 143 -10.42 -34.19 -4.96
CA ASN A 143 -10.87 -33.27 -5.99
C ASN A 143 -9.67 -32.65 -6.74
N PRO A 144 -9.34 -33.15 -7.94
CA PRO A 144 -8.21 -32.65 -8.72
C PRO A 144 -8.43 -31.23 -9.26
N LEU A 145 -9.66 -30.71 -9.28
CA LEU A 145 -9.97 -29.36 -9.75
C LEU A 145 -9.27 -28.29 -8.90
N TYR A 146 -9.04 -28.54 -7.62
CA TYR A 146 -8.30 -27.59 -6.77
C TYR A 146 -6.86 -27.35 -7.24
N THR A 147 -6.22 -28.38 -7.77
CA THR A 147 -4.85 -28.27 -8.30
C THR A 147 -4.79 -27.50 -9.63
N GLU A 148 -5.83 -27.61 -10.45
CA GLU A 148 -5.98 -26.87 -11.71
C GLU A 148 -6.35 -25.41 -11.44
N GLU A 149 -7.38 -25.15 -10.63
CA GLU A 149 -7.87 -23.83 -10.30
C GLU A 149 -6.80 -22.97 -9.60
N MET A 150 -6.03 -23.57 -8.70
CA MET A 150 -4.94 -22.89 -7.99
C MET A 150 -3.63 -22.84 -8.80
N GLY A 151 -3.57 -23.42 -9.99
CA GLY A 151 -2.44 -23.33 -10.90
C GLY A 151 -1.20 -24.08 -10.44
N ILE A 152 -1.33 -25.19 -9.68
CA ILE A 152 -0.19 -25.97 -9.18
C ILE A 152 0.10 -27.26 -9.95
N MET A 153 -0.63 -27.52 -11.05
CA MET A 153 -0.47 -28.74 -11.84
C MET A 153 0.95 -28.94 -12.35
N ASP A 154 1.63 -27.87 -12.78
CA ASP A 154 3.01 -27.96 -13.27
C ASP A 154 4.00 -28.27 -12.13
N PHE A 155 3.71 -27.79 -10.92
CA PHE A 155 4.48 -28.18 -9.74
C PHE A 155 4.33 -29.68 -9.44
N LEU A 156 3.14 -30.24 -9.55
CA LEU A 156 2.92 -31.66 -9.31
C LEU A 156 3.57 -32.55 -10.38
N LYS A 157 3.64 -32.09 -11.64
CA LYS A 157 4.25 -32.82 -12.74
C LYS A 157 5.79 -32.79 -12.69
N GLN A 158 6.37 -31.64 -12.40
CA GLN A 158 7.83 -31.40 -12.43
C GLN A 158 8.25 -30.53 -11.22
N PRO A 159 8.21 -31.05 -9.99
CA PRO A 159 8.45 -30.27 -8.78
C PRO A 159 9.88 -29.72 -8.69
N ASP A 160 10.88 -30.44 -9.18
CA ASP A 160 12.28 -30.05 -9.19
C ASP A 160 12.53 -28.82 -10.05
N VAL A 161 11.94 -28.74 -11.24
CA VAL A 161 12.03 -27.57 -12.13
C VAL A 161 11.19 -26.41 -11.57
N THR A 162 9.95 -26.72 -11.18
CA THR A 162 8.98 -25.69 -10.81
C THR A 162 9.37 -24.97 -9.52
N ILE A 163 10.00 -25.68 -8.57
CA ILE A 163 10.53 -25.04 -7.34
C ILE A 163 11.59 -23.97 -7.68
N VAL A 164 12.49 -24.29 -8.61
CA VAL A 164 13.50 -23.31 -9.05
C VAL A 164 12.84 -22.10 -9.73
N GLN A 165 11.83 -22.34 -10.56
CA GLN A 165 11.07 -21.26 -11.21
C GLN A 165 10.29 -20.41 -10.19
N ALA A 166 9.76 -21.01 -9.12
CA ALA A 166 9.10 -20.29 -8.04
C ALA A 166 10.09 -19.40 -7.26
N LEU A 167 11.27 -19.91 -6.93
CA LEU A 167 12.33 -19.14 -6.29
C LEU A 167 12.84 -17.98 -7.17
N LEU A 168 12.77 -18.14 -8.50
CA LEU A 168 13.07 -17.07 -9.47
C LEU A 168 11.87 -16.15 -9.73
N LEU A 169 10.76 -16.29 -9.00
CA LEU A 169 9.51 -15.54 -9.14
C LEU A 169 8.83 -15.72 -10.51
N ARG A 170 9.19 -16.75 -11.28
CA ARG A 170 8.62 -17.05 -12.59
C ARG A 170 7.42 -17.98 -12.52
N PHE A 171 7.37 -18.90 -11.54
CA PHE A 171 6.19 -19.71 -11.26
C PHE A 171 5.44 -19.12 -10.08
N ARG A 172 4.16 -18.86 -10.28
CA ARG A 172 3.26 -18.30 -9.25
C ARG A 172 1.91 -18.99 -9.34
N PRO A 173 1.50 -19.67 -8.27
CA PRO A 173 0.12 -20.12 -8.11
C PRO A 173 -0.87 -18.96 -8.12
N ALA A 174 -2.15 -19.25 -8.27
CA ALA A 174 -3.22 -18.26 -8.26
C ALA A 174 -3.12 -17.36 -7.01
N ASN A 175 -3.39 -16.06 -7.19
CA ASN A 175 -3.43 -15.05 -6.12
C ASN A 175 -2.09 -14.75 -5.41
N MET A 176 -0.95 -15.24 -5.92
CA MET A 176 0.38 -14.99 -5.34
C MET A 176 1.21 -13.95 -6.07
N ASP A 177 0.63 -13.17 -6.97
CA ASP A 177 1.34 -12.27 -7.89
C ASP A 177 1.76 -10.93 -7.26
N VAL A 178 1.07 -10.46 -6.21
CA VAL A 178 1.27 -9.12 -5.64
C VAL A 178 2.63 -8.97 -4.95
N LEU A 179 3.11 -9.99 -4.20
CA LEU A 179 4.41 -9.90 -3.54
C LEU A 179 5.58 -9.90 -4.53
N PRO A 180 5.61 -10.75 -5.59
CA PRO A 180 6.59 -10.66 -6.67
C PRO A 180 6.63 -9.29 -7.33
N LEU A 181 5.48 -8.71 -7.69
CA LEU A 181 5.38 -7.35 -8.19
C LEU A 181 6.07 -6.36 -7.22
N TYR A 182 5.71 -6.42 -5.93
CA TYR A 182 6.24 -5.50 -4.94
C TYR A 182 7.75 -5.66 -4.72
N ILE A 183 8.30 -6.88 -4.83
CA ILE A 183 9.75 -7.11 -4.79
C ILE A 183 10.45 -6.36 -5.93
N VAL A 184 9.96 -6.50 -7.18
CA VAL A 184 10.54 -5.83 -8.34
C VAL A 184 10.47 -4.30 -8.20
N LEU A 185 9.32 -3.77 -7.76
CA LEU A 185 9.14 -2.34 -7.51
C LEU A 185 10.09 -1.83 -6.42
N MET A 186 10.29 -2.59 -5.33
CA MET A 186 11.26 -2.23 -4.29
C MET A 186 12.70 -2.27 -4.79
N LEU A 187 13.07 -3.23 -5.63
CA LEU A 187 14.40 -3.30 -6.21
C LEU A 187 14.70 -2.13 -7.17
N SER A 188 13.69 -1.59 -7.85
CA SER A 188 13.81 -0.40 -8.69
C SER A 188 13.89 0.92 -7.90
N LEU A 189 13.42 0.93 -6.64
CA LEU A 189 13.27 2.14 -5.83
C LEU A 189 14.57 2.94 -5.62
N PRO A 190 15.76 2.35 -5.42
CA PRO A 190 17.00 3.13 -5.30
C PRO A 190 17.25 4.01 -6.52
N LEU A 191 17.04 3.48 -7.72
CA LEU A 191 17.17 4.23 -8.98
C LEU A 191 16.13 5.35 -9.04
N VAL A 192 14.88 5.04 -8.74
CA VAL A 192 13.77 6.01 -8.71
C VAL A 192 14.08 7.16 -7.76
N LEU A 193 14.58 6.89 -6.55
CA LEU A 193 14.93 7.93 -5.58
C LEU A 193 16.09 8.82 -6.04
N VAL A 194 17.11 8.24 -6.68
CA VAL A 194 18.23 9.02 -7.26
C VAL A 194 17.71 9.95 -8.35
N LEU A 195 16.91 9.45 -9.28
CA LEU A 195 16.33 10.25 -10.35
C LEU A 195 15.37 11.32 -9.81
N MET A 196 14.54 10.99 -8.83
CA MET A 196 13.63 11.95 -8.18
C MET A 196 14.36 13.03 -7.38
N ARG A 197 15.52 12.71 -6.79
CA ARG A 197 16.36 13.72 -6.14
C ARG A 197 16.88 14.73 -7.14
N TRP A 198 17.18 14.31 -8.35
CA TRP A 198 17.70 15.18 -9.41
C TRP A 198 16.57 15.98 -10.08
N LYS A 199 15.56 15.30 -10.66
CA LYS A 199 14.41 15.92 -11.35
C LYS A 199 13.16 15.07 -11.15
N PRO A 200 12.32 15.35 -10.13
CA PRO A 200 11.16 14.52 -9.81
C PRO A 200 10.14 14.45 -10.96
N ASP A 201 9.89 15.56 -11.65
CA ASP A 201 8.90 15.59 -12.74
C ASP A 201 9.40 14.84 -13.98
N LEU A 202 10.71 14.89 -14.28
CA LEU A 202 11.30 14.07 -15.33
C LEU A 202 11.23 12.58 -15.00
N THR A 203 11.45 12.23 -13.74
CA THR A 203 11.32 10.83 -13.28
C THR A 203 9.90 10.31 -13.49
N LEU A 204 8.90 11.11 -13.15
CA LEU A 204 7.50 10.75 -13.42
C LEU A 204 7.24 10.66 -14.93
N ALA A 205 7.74 11.60 -15.74
CA ALA A 205 7.61 11.55 -17.19
C ALA A 205 8.26 10.31 -17.82
N LEU A 206 9.45 9.90 -17.33
CA LEU A 206 10.09 8.66 -17.76
C LEU A 206 9.28 7.42 -17.35
N SER A 207 8.64 7.43 -16.19
CA SER A 207 7.72 6.37 -15.75
C SER A 207 6.49 6.27 -16.65
N VAL A 208 5.90 7.41 -17.03
CA VAL A 208 4.79 7.46 -18.01
C VAL A 208 5.25 6.98 -19.38
N LEU A 209 6.46 7.37 -19.82
CA LEU A 209 7.02 6.90 -21.08
C LEU A 209 7.23 5.38 -21.08
N LEU A 210 7.80 4.83 -20.01
CA LEU A 210 7.96 3.38 -19.88
C LEU A 210 6.60 2.66 -19.92
N TYR A 211 5.59 3.20 -19.25
CA TYR A 211 4.22 2.69 -19.30
C TYR A 211 3.68 2.69 -20.74
N ALA A 212 3.82 3.81 -21.48
CA ALA A 212 3.36 3.91 -22.85
C ALA A 212 4.11 2.95 -23.79
N VAL A 213 5.42 2.81 -23.62
CA VAL A 213 6.26 1.87 -24.39
C VAL A 213 5.86 0.42 -24.08
N THR A 214 5.52 0.10 -22.83
CA THR A 214 5.05 -1.22 -22.44
C THR A 214 3.77 -1.60 -23.19
N TRP A 215 2.81 -0.67 -23.32
CA TRP A 215 1.58 -0.87 -24.06
C TRP A 215 1.78 -0.96 -25.58
N GLU A 216 2.64 -0.11 -26.14
CA GLU A 216 2.87 -0.05 -27.59
C GLU A 216 3.60 -1.28 -28.13
N TYR A 217 4.52 -1.83 -27.34
CA TYR A 217 5.41 -2.93 -27.77
C TYR A 217 5.12 -4.26 -27.06
N ASP A 218 4.01 -4.39 -26.33
CA ASP A 218 3.61 -5.59 -25.61
C ASP A 218 4.76 -6.18 -24.76
N LEU A 219 5.39 -5.34 -23.93
CA LEU A 219 6.54 -5.75 -23.14
C LEU A 219 6.09 -6.46 -21.85
N TYR A 220 6.36 -7.76 -21.76
CA TYR A 220 5.98 -8.59 -20.61
C TYR A 220 7.16 -9.32 -19.99
N LEU A 221 7.07 -9.59 -18.69
CA LEU A 221 7.94 -10.56 -18.04
C LEU A 221 7.34 -11.96 -18.18
N SER A 222 8.18 -12.91 -18.63
CA SER A 222 7.74 -14.30 -18.82
C SER A 222 7.41 -15.00 -17.50
N SER A 223 6.35 -15.81 -17.52
CA SER A 223 5.95 -16.75 -16.47
C SER A 223 6.28 -18.17 -16.87
N TYR A 224 6.46 -19.08 -15.91
CA TYR A 224 6.64 -20.51 -16.14
C TYR A 224 5.30 -21.23 -15.88
N PRO A 225 4.94 -22.26 -16.69
CA PRO A 225 5.72 -22.79 -17.83
C PRO A 225 5.59 -21.93 -19.09
N ASN A 226 4.48 -21.24 -19.26
CA ASN A 226 4.16 -20.39 -20.40
C ASN A 226 3.33 -19.18 -19.93
N GLY A 227 3.38 -18.08 -20.67
CA GLY A 227 2.59 -16.89 -20.39
C GLY A 227 3.40 -15.77 -19.75
N PHE A 228 2.69 -14.85 -19.11
CA PHE A 228 3.23 -13.59 -18.61
C PHE A 228 2.81 -13.35 -17.15
N TRP A 229 3.43 -12.38 -16.52
CA TRP A 229 3.05 -11.96 -15.18
C TRP A 229 1.64 -11.37 -15.17
N ALA A 230 0.79 -11.83 -14.26
CA ALA A 230 -0.57 -11.30 -14.08
C ALA A 230 -0.61 -9.81 -13.67
N PHE A 231 0.47 -9.32 -13.09
CA PHE A 231 0.71 -7.90 -12.87
C PHE A 231 2.04 -7.54 -13.52
N ASN A 232 1.99 -6.86 -14.67
CA ASN A 232 3.18 -6.46 -15.40
C ASN A 232 3.94 -5.35 -14.64
N PRO A 233 5.14 -5.62 -14.10
CA PRO A 233 5.87 -4.61 -13.34
C PRO A 233 6.24 -3.37 -14.15
N LEU A 234 6.40 -3.51 -15.47
CA LEU A 234 6.71 -2.41 -16.37
C LEU A 234 5.56 -1.41 -16.50
N ALA A 235 4.32 -1.88 -16.37
CA ALA A 235 3.14 -1.03 -16.34
C ALA A 235 2.82 -0.55 -14.91
N TRP A 236 2.77 -1.45 -13.93
CA TRP A 236 2.40 -1.14 -12.55
C TRP A 236 3.41 -0.23 -11.83
N GLN A 237 4.65 -0.12 -12.33
CA GLN A 237 5.62 0.84 -11.80
C GLN A 237 5.12 2.28 -11.88
N LEU A 238 4.25 2.62 -12.86
CA LEU A 238 3.68 3.96 -12.97
C LEU A 238 2.96 4.37 -11.68
N LEU A 239 2.12 3.48 -11.16
CA LEU A 239 1.35 3.74 -9.95
C LEU A 239 2.25 3.89 -8.71
N PHE A 240 3.27 3.05 -8.60
CA PHE A 240 4.26 3.09 -7.54
C PHE A 240 5.12 4.38 -7.58
N VAL A 241 5.62 4.74 -8.77
CA VAL A 241 6.43 5.94 -8.99
C VAL A 241 5.60 7.21 -8.82
N PHE A 242 4.32 7.19 -9.24
CA PHE A 242 3.39 8.29 -8.98
C PHE A 242 3.16 8.48 -7.47
N GLY A 243 2.99 7.40 -6.71
CA GLY A 243 2.95 7.43 -5.25
C GLY A 243 4.22 8.05 -4.64
N ALA A 244 5.39 7.63 -5.13
CA ALA A 244 6.68 8.17 -4.71
C ALA A 244 6.80 9.67 -5.03
N TRP A 245 6.40 10.10 -6.22
CA TRP A 245 6.38 11.50 -6.62
C TRP A 245 5.46 12.34 -5.72
N CYS A 246 4.27 11.83 -5.41
CA CYS A 246 3.34 12.47 -4.47
C CYS A 246 3.97 12.68 -3.08
N ALA A 247 4.67 11.67 -2.55
CA ALA A 247 5.34 11.72 -1.25
C ALA A 247 6.45 12.77 -1.19
N LEU A 248 7.17 12.94 -2.30
CA LEU A 248 8.33 13.81 -2.40
C LEU A 248 7.98 15.25 -2.84
N GLY A 249 6.71 15.66 -2.68
CA GLY A 249 6.26 17.04 -2.89
C GLY A 249 5.26 17.24 -4.04
N GLY A 250 5.06 16.23 -4.90
CA GLY A 250 4.12 16.30 -6.02
C GLY A 250 2.68 16.57 -5.57
N ALA A 251 2.23 15.92 -4.49
CA ALA A 251 0.90 16.12 -3.95
C ALA A 251 0.60 17.59 -3.58
N ARG A 252 1.59 18.33 -3.07
CA ARG A 252 1.43 19.76 -2.75
C ARG A 252 1.22 20.60 -4.01
N ARG A 253 1.91 20.26 -5.10
CA ARG A 253 1.77 20.95 -6.38
C ARG A 253 0.38 20.74 -7.00
N MET A 254 -0.19 19.55 -6.81
CA MET A 254 -1.51 19.18 -7.28
C MET A 254 -2.66 19.76 -6.41
N GLN A 255 -2.36 20.30 -5.22
CA GLN A 255 -3.38 20.72 -4.27
C GLN A 255 -4.41 21.70 -4.86
N LYS A 256 -3.97 22.68 -5.65
CA LYS A 256 -4.86 23.63 -6.30
C LYS A 256 -5.80 22.96 -7.31
N ILE A 257 -5.29 21.96 -8.05
CA ILE A 257 -6.08 21.20 -9.01
C ILE A 257 -7.08 20.32 -8.26
N LEU A 258 -6.64 19.60 -7.24
CA LEU A 258 -7.46 18.69 -6.44
C LEU A 258 -8.56 19.42 -5.64
N SER A 259 -8.36 20.70 -5.27
CA SER A 259 -9.37 21.49 -4.58
C SER A 259 -10.32 22.23 -5.52
N SER A 260 -10.13 22.14 -6.84
CA SER A 260 -11.01 22.76 -7.83
C SER A 260 -12.37 22.05 -7.89
N PRO A 261 -13.50 22.77 -7.84
CA PRO A 261 -14.83 22.18 -7.98
C PRO A 261 -15.03 21.51 -9.34
N VAL A 262 -14.37 22.01 -10.38
CA VAL A 262 -14.41 21.40 -11.73
C VAL A 262 -13.74 20.04 -11.71
N THR A 263 -12.54 19.92 -11.09
CA THR A 263 -11.85 18.65 -10.95
C THR A 263 -12.69 17.63 -10.18
N LEU A 264 -13.32 18.06 -9.07
CA LEU A 264 -14.21 17.20 -8.30
C LEU A 264 -15.42 16.75 -9.12
N ALA A 265 -16.07 17.67 -9.85
CA ALA A 265 -17.20 17.34 -10.71
C ALA A 265 -16.81 16.31 -11.79
N VAL A 266 -15.63 16.47 -12.42
CA VAL A 266 -15.10 15.52 -13.41
C VAL A 266 -14.82 14.16 -12.76
N CYS A 267 -14.20 14.13 -11.57
CA CYS A 267 -13.96 12.89 -10.84
C CYS A 267 -15.27 12.17 -10.50
N PHE A 268 -16.27 12.89 -9.98
CA PHE A 268 -17.58 12.30 -9.69
C PHE A 268 -18.28 11.79 -10.94
N ALA A 269 -18.27 12.56 -12.04
CA ALA A 269 -18.85 12.14 -13.31
C ALA A 269 -18.17 10.88 -13.85
N TYR A 270 -16.84 10.79 -13.75
CA TYR A 270 -16.09 9.62 -14.17
C TYR A 270 -16.37 8.40 -13.29
N LEU A 271 -16.41 8.56 -11.96
CA LEU A 271 -16.79 7.45 -11.06
C LEU A 271 -18.23 6.99 -11.31
N PHE A 272 -19.14 7.90 -11.56
CA PHE A 272 -20.52 7.55 -11.92
C PHE A 272 -20.59 6.81 -13.26
N PHE A 273 -19.84 7.26 -14.27
CA PHE A 273 -19.72 6.56 -15.54
C PHE A 273 -19.17 5.13 -15.35
N SER A 274 -18.06 4.98 -14.61
CA SER A 274 -17.48 3.65 -14.34
C SER A 274 -18.42 2.74 -13.56
N PHE A 275 -19.20 3.30 -12.63
CA PHE A 275 -20.24 2.57 -11.92
C PHE A 275 -21.35 2.07 -12.87
N LEU A 276 -21.84 2.91 -13.77
CA LEU A 276 -22.85 2.50 -14.75
C LEU A 276 -22.34 1.37 -15.66
N VAL A 277 -21.08 1.46 -16.09
CA VAL A 277 -20.46 0.40 -16.90
C VAL A 277 -20.34 -0.90 -16.09
N THR A 278 -19.83 -0.82 -14.87
CA THR A 278 -19.70 -2.00 -14.00
C THR A 278 -21.06 -2.62 -13.69
N LEU A 279 -22.09 -1.81 -13.54
CA LEU A 279 -23.46 -2.29 -13.32
C LEU A 279 -23.96 -3.16 -14.49
N THR A 280 -23.52 -2.93 -15.72
CA THR A 280 -23.89 -3.77 -16.87
C THR A 280 -23.32 -5.20 -16.77
N TRP A 281 -22.25 -5.41 -16.02
CA TRP A 281 -21.68 -6.75 -15.80
C TRP A 281 -22.55 -7.61 -14.91
N TYR A 282 -23.31 -6.98 -14.02
CA TYR A 282 -24.17 -7.66 -13.04
C TYR A 282 -25.65 -7.67 -13.48
N VAL A 283 -26.04 -6.74 -14.33
CA VAL A 283 -27.40 -6.60 -14.85
C VAL A 283 -27.36 -6.64 -16.39
N PRO A 284 -27.39 -7.86 -16.99
CA PRO A 284 -27.22 -8.02 -18.43
C PRO A 284 -28.22 -7.21 -19.28
N GLN A 285 -29.41 -6.94 -18.71
CA GLN A 285 -30.45 -6.13 -19.36
C GLN A 285 -29.98 -4.69 -19.63
N LEU A 286 -29.09 -4.17 -18.81
CA LEU A 286 -28.51 -2.82 -19.01
C LEU A 286 -27.39 -2.84 -20.07
N GLY A 287 -26.77 -4.00 -20.33
CA GLY A 287 -25.74 -4.13 -21.34
C GLY A 287 -26.23 -3.74 -22.75
N HIS A 288 -27.49 -3.98 -23.05
CA HIS A 288 -28.08 -3.58 -24.33
C HIS A 288 -28.21 -2.06 -24.52
N LEU A 289 -28.11 -1.28 -23.45
CA LEU A 289 -28.14 0.19 -23.51
C LEU A 289 -26.78 0.79 -23.84
N MET A 290 -25.70 0.00 -23.72
CA MET A 290 -24.34 0.47 -24.00
C MET A 290 -24.14 0.57 -25.53
N PRO A 291 -23.74 1.75 -26.05
CA PRO A 291 -23.40 1.88 -27.46
C PRO A 291 -22.21 0.99 -27.84
N ARG A 292 -22.34 0.18 -28.88
CA ARG A 292 -21.27 -0.74 -29.34
C ARG A 292 -19.92 -0.06 -29.56
N ARG A 293 -19.90 1.19 -30.00
CA ARG A 293 -18.64 1.93 -30.17
C ARG A 293 -17.91 2.19 -28.86
N ILE A 294 -18.65 2.45 -27.77
CA ILE A 294 -18.07 2.63 -26.43
C ILE A 294 -17.56 1.30 -25.91
N GLU A 295 -18.33 0.24 -26.07
CA GLU A 295 -17.94 -1.12 -25.71
C GLU A 295 -16.64 -1.53 -26.40
N GLN A 296 -16.56 -1.41 -27.73
CA GLN A 296 -15.36 -1.76 -28.51
C GLN A 296 -14.12 -0.94 -28.16
N TRP A 297 -14.32 0.29 -27.72
CA TRP A 297 -13.20 1.16 -27.31
C TRP A 297 -12.71 0.86 -25.89
N MET A 298 -13.62 0.45 -25.00
CA MET A 298 -13.29 0.21 -23.59
C MET A 298 -12.74 -1.19 -23.31
N TYR A 299 -13.21 -2.21 -24.01
CA TYR A 299 -12.86 -3.59 -23.70
C TYR A 299 -11.74 -4.12 -24.58
N PRO A 300 -10.83 -4.96 -24.00
CA PRO A 300 -10.83 -5.42 -22.60
C PRO A 300 -10.25 -4.36 -21.64
N ILE A 301 -10.85 -4.22 -20.44
CA ILE A 301 -10.27 -3.41 -19.35
C ILE A 301 -9.23 -4.29 -18.64
N ASP A 302 -8.00 -4.23 -19.10
CA ASP A 302 -6.95 -5.13 -18.66
C ASP A 302 -6.35 -4.71 -17.29
N LYS A 303 -6.27 -5.68 -16.39
CA LYS A 303 -5.62 -5.52 -15.09
C LYS A 303 -4.11 -5.76 -15.18
N THR A 304 -3.67 -6.62 -16.09
CA THR A 304 -2.27 -7.02 -16.25
C THR A 304 -1.38 -5.80 -16.49
N ASP A 305 -1.80 -4.94 -17.42
CA ASP A 305 -1.05 -3.75 -17.86
C ASP A 305 -1.56 -2.44 -17.24
N LEU A 306 -2.35 -2.53 -16.16
CA LEU A 306 -2.90 -1.35 -15.48
C LEU A 306 -3.60 -0.42 -16.46
N ASP A 307 -4.66 -0.90 -17.12
CA ASP A 307 -5.42 -0.13 -18.11
C ASP A 307 -5.62 1.34 -17.70
N VAL A 308 -5.58 2.25 -18.69
CA VAL A 308 -5.75 3.70 -18.46
C VAL A 308 -7.05 4.00 -17.72
N LEU A 309 -8.14 3.26 -18.03
CA LEU A 309 -9.41 3.41 -17.34
C LEU A 309 -9.32 3.04 -15.87
N ARG A 310 -8.56 1.96 -15.54
CA ARG A 310 -8.29 1.55 -14.16
C ARG A 310 -7.48 2.60 -13.42
N PHE A 311 -6.40 3.07 -14.04
CA PHE A 311 -5.53 4.09 -13.47
C PHE A 311 -6.30 5.41 -13.23
N ALA A 312 -7.06 5.88 -14.23
CA ALA A 312 -7.89 7.09 -14.09
C ALA A 312 -8.98 6.94 -13.00
N HIS A 313 -9.60 5.74 -12.88
CA HIS A 313 -10.57 5.45 -11.84
C HIS A 313 -9.95 5.55 -10.44
N PHE A 314 -8.77 4.94 -10.26
CA PHE A 314 -8.02 5.07 -9.01
C PHE A 314 -7.67 6.55 -8.71
N LEU A 315 -7.21 7.33 -9.71
CA LEU A 315 -6.90 8.74 -9.51
C LEU A 315 -8.13 9.56 -9.09
N ALA A 316 -9.29 9.30 -9.68
CA ALA A 316 -10.53 9.95 -9.29
C ALA A 316 -10.94 9.61 -7.84
N LEU A 317 -10.84 8.34 -7.44
CA LEU A 317 -11.07 7.90 -6.06
C LEU A 317 -10.09 8.57 -5.09
N ALA A 318 -8.81 8.60 -5.44
CA ALA A 318 -7.77 9.21 -4.61
C ALA A 318 -7.98 10.72 -4.46
N ALA A 319 -8.35 11.41 -5.54
CA ALA A 319 -8.63 12.85 -5.52
C ALA A 319 -9.79 13.20 -4.58
N ILE A 320 -10.91 12.48 -4.70
CA ILE A 320 -12.09 12.67 -3.84
C ILE A 320 -11.74 12.32 -2.39
N THR A 321 -11.01 11.23 -2.17
CA THR A 321 -10.57 10.82 -0.83
C THR A 321 -9.69 11.88 -0.18
N VAL A 322 -8.71 12.42 -0.89
CA VAL A 322 -7.82 13.47 -0.37
C VAL A 322 -8.57 14.76 -0.06
N TYR A 323 -9.60 15.08 -0.84
CA TYR A 323 -10.42 16.25 -0.63
C TYR A 323 -11.29 16.16 0.64
N TYR A 324 -11.98 15.02 0.84
CA TYR A 324 -12.93 14.85 1.95
C TYR A 324 -12.29 14.33 3.25
N LEU A 325 -11.14 13.67 3.17
CA LEU A 325 -10.45 13.13 4.33
C LEU A 325 -9.06 13.80 4.50
N PRO A 326 -8.99 14.92 5.22
CA PRO A 326 -7.73 15.61 5.51
C PRO A 326 -6.81 14.73 6.40
N ARG A 327 -5.52 15.08 6.46
CA ARG A 327 -4.51 14.31 7.22
C ARG A 327 -4.80 14.25 8.73
N ASP A 328 -5.39 15.30 9.24
CA ASP A 328 -5.74 15.51 10.65
C ASP A 328 -7.21 15.20 10.97
N TRP A 329 -7.87 14.44 10.09
CA TRP A 329 -9.26 14.04 10.26
C TRP A 329 -9.49 13.41 11.64
N PRO A 330 -10.33 14.02 12.51
CA PRO A 330 -10.45 13.60 13.91
C PRO A 330 -10.78 12.12 14.13
N PRO A 331 -11.63 11.48 13.31
CA PRO A 331 -11.93 10.07 13.46
C PRO A 331 -10.73 9.11 13.31
N LEU A 332 -9.60 9.53 12.71
CA LEU A 332 -8.39 8.71 12.65
C LEU A 332 -7.85 8.33 14.03
N LYS A 333 -8.18 9.10 15.06
CA LYS A 333 -7.83 8.83 16.46
C LYS A 333 -8.90 8.01 17.21
N SER A 334 -10.01 7.66 16.53
CA SER A 334 -11.10 6.89 17.12
C SER A 334 -10.66 5.45 17.41
N PRO A 335 -11.08 4.86 18.54
CA PRO A 335 -10.81 3.46 18.84
C PRO A 335 -11.41 2.48 17.81
N TRP A 336 -12.48 2.88 17.13
CA TRP A 336 -13.14 2.07 16.09
C TRP A 336 -12.30 1.87 14.83
N LEU A 337 -11.48 2.87 14.43
CA LEU A 337 -10.59 2.76 13.29
C LEU A 337 -9.22 2.16 13.64
N LYS A 338 -8.91 2.02 14.93
CA LYS A 338 -7.63 1.50 15.40
C LYS A 338 -7.30 0.10 14.87
N PRO A 339 -8.23 -0.90 14.86
CA PRO A 339 -7.91 -2.22 14.29
C PRO A 339 -7.51 -2.16 12.83
N LEU A 340 -8.21 -1.36 12.03
CA LEU A 340 -7.93 -1.17 10.61
C LEU A 340 -6.56 -0.49 10.38
N ILE A 341 -6.27 0.56 11.15
CA ILE A 341 -4.97 1.25 11.13
C ILE A 341 -3.84 0.30 11.53
N LEU A 342 -4.03 -0.55 12.54
CA LEU A 342 -3.04 -1.56 12.96
C LEU A 342 -2.77 -2.58 11.85
N CYS A 343 -3.80 -3.05 11.15
CA CYS A 343 -3.62 -3.91 9.97
C CYS A 343 -2.72 -3.23 8.91
N GLY A 344 -2.96 -1.96 8.62
CA GLY A 344 -2.12 -1.19 7.69
C GLY A 344 -0.69 -0.97 8.17
N GLN A 345 -0.49 -0.88 9.49
CA GLN A 345 0.84 -0.74 10.10
C GLN A 345 1.70 -2.00 9.98
N HIS A 346 1.07 -3.18 9.95
CA HIS A 346 1.70 -4.49 9.82
C HIS A 346 1.37 -5.14 8.48
N SER A 347 1.40 -4.34 7.40
CA SER A 347 0.82 -4.69 6.12
C SER A 347 1.39 -5.96 5.48
N LEU A 348 2.67 -6.29 5.63
CA LEU A 348 3.25 -7.50 5.06
C LEU A 348 2.73 -8.75 5.76
N GLU A 349 2.80 -8.75 7.08
CA GLU A 349 2.36 -9.87 7.92
C GLU A 349 0.86 -10.12 7.75
N ILE A 350 0.07 -9.04 7.71
CA ILE A 350 -1.39 -9.11 7.55
C ILE A 350 -1.78 -9.50 6.12
N PHE A 351 -1.01 -9.06 5.09
CA PHE A 351 -1.21 -9.51 3.72
C PHE A 351 -1.02 -11.04 3.60
N CYS A 352 0.11 -11.56 4.12
CA CYS A 352 0.38 -13.00 4.07
C CYS A 352 -0.68 -13.81 4.82
N LEU A 353 -1.09 -13.34 6.00
CA LEU A 353 -2.18 -13.96 6.75
C LEU A 353 -3.51 -13.90 5.98
N GLY A 354 -3.83 -12.76 5.36
CA GLY A 354 -5.05 -12.57 4.58
C GLY A 354 -5.12 -13.51 3.37
N VAL A 355 -4.01 -13.72 2.65
CA VAL A 355 -3.94 -14.69 1.55
C VAL A 355 -4.20 -16.11 2.06
N PHE A 356 -3.52 -16.53 3.12
CA PHE A 356 -3.74 -17.84 3.74
C PHE A 356 -5.21 -18.05 4.17
N LEU A 357 -5.79 -17.07 4.87
CA LEU A 357 -7.20 -17.16 5.32
C LEU A 357 -8.18 -17.14 4.15
N ALA A 358 -7.85 -16.45 3.05
CA ALA A 358 -8.70 -16.42 1.85
C ALA A 358 -8.76 -17.80 1.20
N PHE A 359 -7.64 -18.54 1.13
CA PHE A 359 -7.63 -19.91 0.63
C PHE A 359 -8.39 -20.85 1.54
N ALA A 360 -8.10 -20.84 2.84
CA ALA A 360 -8.82 -21.65 3.81
C ALA A 360 -10.33 -21.39 3.72
N GLY A 361 -10.73 -20.11 3.65
CA GLY A 361 -12.12 -19.71 3.49
C GLY A 361 -12.73 -20.17 2.15
N HIS A 362 -11.99 -20.07 1.06
CA HIS A 362 -12.41 -20.55 -0.27
C HIS A 362 -12.74 -22.05 -0.24
N PHE A 363 -11.84 -22.87 0.30
CA PHE A 363 -12.04 -24.32 0.39
C PHE A 363 -13.20 -24.69 1.30
N ILE A 364 -13.32 -24.06 2.47
CA ILE A 364 -14.46 -24.31 3.37
C ILE A 364 -15.79 -24.00 2.68
N LEU A 365 -15.86 -22.88 1.95
CA LEU A 365 -17.07 -22.49 1.22
C LEU A 365 -17.38 -23.41 0.03
N ALA A 366 -16.35 -23.90 -0.66
CA ALA A 366 -16.51 -24.82 -1.78
C ALA A 366 -17.03 -26.20 -1.32
N GLU A 367 -16.48 -26.75 -0.22
CA GLU A 367 -16.81 -28.09 0.27
C GLU A 367 -18.11 -28.14 1.09
N VAL A 368 -18.35 -27.13 1.93
CA VAL A 368 -19.53 -27.14 2.81
C VAL A 368 -20.81 -26.66 2.10
N GLY A 369 -20.66 -26.02 0.92
CA GLY A 369 -21.80 -25.49 0.17
C GLY A 369 -22.43 -24.29 0.87
N GLY A 370 -21.74 -23.17 0.85
CA GLY A 370 -22.03 -22.05 1.75
C GLY A 370 -23.21 -21.19 1.40
N GLY A 371 -24.21 -21.13 2.27
CA GLY A 371 -25.20 -20.07 2.29
C GLY A 371 -24.62 -18.72 2.76
N ALA A 372 -25.38 -17.63 2.59
CA ALA A 372 -24.95 -16.26 2.98
C ALA A 372 -24.43 -16.15 4.42
N ALA A 373 -24.98 -16.93 5.34
CA ALA A 373 -24.58 -16.93 6.76
C ALA A 373 -23.15 -17.49 6.93
N LEU A 374 -22.78 -18.58 6.23
CA LEU A 374 -21.43 -19.14 6.31
C LEU A 374 -20.42 -18.21 5.67
N HIS A 375 -20.73 -17.59 4.52
CA HIS A 375 -19.89 -16.54 3.93
C HIS A 375 -19.66 -15.38 4.91
N ALA A 376 -20.72 -14.90 5.57
CA ALA A 376 -20.59 -13.85 6.57
C ALA A 376 -19.70 -14.28 7.74
N LEU A 377 -19.87 -15.49 8.24
CA LEU A 377 -19.07 -16.04 9.34
C LEU A 377 -17.59 -16.12 8.98
N ILE A 378 -17.26 -16.68 7.80
CA ILE A 378 -15.86 -16.81 7.33
C ILE A 378 -15.24 -15.44 7.12
N THR A 379 -15.94 -14.51 6.46
CA THR A 379 -15.43 -13.16 6.23
C THR A 379 -15.18 -12.42 7.54
N LEU A 380 -16.13 -12.43 8.45
CA LEU A 380 -15.98 -11.74 9.74
C LEU A 380 -14.90 -12.38 10.61
N SER A 381 -14.83 -13.72 10.66
CA SER A 381 -13.78 -14.41 11.41
C SER A 381 -12.39 -14.13 10.83
N GLY A 382 -12.23 -14.12 9.50
CA GLY A 382 -10.99 -13.76 8.84
C GLY A 382 -10.54 -12.35 9.19
N ILE A 383 -11.42 -11.36 9.10
CA ILE A 383 -11.14 -9.97 9.49
C ILE A 383 -10.75 -9.89 10.98
N LEU A 384 -11.47 -10.59 11.87
CA LEU A 384 -11.16 -10.61 13.30
C LEU A 384 -9.78 -11.22 13.58
N ILE A 385 -9.42 -12.31 12.88
CA ILE A 385 -8.10 -12.94 13.00
C ILE A 385 -7.00 -11.97 12.52
N MET A 386 -7.21 -11.30 11.38
CA MET A 386 -6.27 -10.28 10.87
C MET A 386 -6.08 -9.13 11.88
N CYS A 387 -7.15 -8.63 12.48
CA CYS A 387 -7.10 -7.59 13.52
C CYS A 387 -6.40 -8.08 14.78
N GLY A 388 -6.71 -9.30 15.22
CA GLY A 388 -6.08 -9.93 16.39
C GLY A 388 -4.57 -10.09 16.20
N MET A 389 -4.14 -10.54 15.03
CA MET A 389 -2.72 -10.65 14.69
C MET A 389 -2.03 -9.28 14.66
N ALA A 390 -2.64 -8.27 14.04
CA ALA A 390 -2.10 -6.91 14.01
C ALA A 390 -1.96 -6.32 15.42
N TRP A 391 -2.93 -6.56 16.28
CA TRP A 391 -2.87 -6.17 17.69
C TRP A 391 -1.75 -6.91 18.43
N LEU A 392 -1.64 -8.23 18.25
CA LEU A 392 -0.60 -9.06 18.88
C LEU A 392 0.81 -8.60 18.51
N ILE A 393 1.05 -8.35 17.21
CA ILE A 393 2.35 -7.85 16.72
C ILE A 393 2.66 -6.47 17.32
N SER A 394 1.66 -5.58 17.38
CA SER A 394 1.83 -4.25 17.98
C SER A 394 2.13 -4.33 19.48
N TRP A 395 1.42 -5.19 20.20
CA TRP A 395 1.64 -5.43 21.62
C TRP A 395 3.06 -5.97 21.88
N TYR A 396 3.47 -6.99 21.12
CA TYR A 396 4.81 -7.57 21.25
C TYR A 396 5.92 -6.54 21.03
N LYS A 397 5.82 -5.73 19.96
CA LYS A 397 6.78 -4.65 19.70
C LYS A 397 6.85 -3.65 20.84
N HIS A 398 5.71 -3.24 21.38
CA HIS A 398 5.66 -2.32 22.51
C HIS A 398 6.29 -2.88 23.79
N VAL A 399 6.12 -4.17 24.08
CA VAL A 399 6.75 -4.85 25.21
C VAL A 399 8.25 -4.94 25.00
N ALA A 400 8.71 -5.32 23.81
CA ALA A 400 10.11 -5.41 23.45
C ALA A 400 10.84 -4.05 23.58
N ASP A 401 10.23 -2.96 23.10
CA ASP A 401 10.78 -1.59 23.21
C ASP A 401 10.90 -1.14 24.68
N LYS A 402 9.90 -1.42 25.50
CA LYS A 402 9.96 -1.12 26.95
C LYS A 402 11.08 -1.92 27.66
N SER A 403 11.31 -3.16 27.29
CA SER A 403 12.37 -3.98 27.88
C SER A 403 13.76 -3.49 27.48
N ALA A 404 13.93 -3.08 26.22
CA ALA A 404 15.18 -2.50 25.73
C ALA A 404 15.50 -1.16 26.41
N SER A 405 14.52 -0.30 26.59
CA SER A 405 14.65 0.98 27.28
C SER A 405 15.06 0.81 28.75
N ARG A 406 14.50 -0.19 29.46
CA ARG A 406 14.88 -0.50 30.84
C ARG A 406 16.31 -1.00 30.97
N LYS A 407 16.78 -1.85 30.04
CA LYS A 407 18.18 -2.33 30.03
C LYS A 407 19.17 -1.19 29.75
N GLY A 408 18.85 -0.26 28.86
CA GLY A 408 19.69 0.90 28.58
C GLY A 408 19.80 1.88 29.76
N ALA A 409 18.74 2.04 30.55
CA ALA A 409 18.73 2.89 31.74
C ALA A 409 19.51 2.26 32.92
N GLY A 410 19.44 0.93 33.08
CA GLY A 410 20.21 0.19 34.11
C GLY A 410 21.72 0.19 33.83
N GLY A 411 22.15 0.02 32.57
CA GLY A 411 23.57 0.02 32.21
C GLY A 411 24.28 1.37 32.39
N ASN A 412 23.55 2.49 32.35
CA ASN A 412 24.11 3.83 32.64
C ASN A 412 24.21 4.11 34.14
N ALA A 413 23.39 3.47 34.97
CA ALA A 413 23.45 3.65 36.42
C ALA A 413 24.69 2.90 37.04
N ASP A 414 25.04 1.76 36.50
CA ASP A 414 26.22 0.99 36.95
C ASP A 414 27.56 1.63 36.55
N MET A 415 27.60 2.41 35.46
CA MET A 415 28.81 3.17 35.07
C MET A 415 28.99 4.49 35.79
N ALA A 416 27.94 5.04 36.42
CA ALA A 416 28.01 6.28 37.17
C ALA A 416 28.29 6.09 38.68
N GLY A 417 28.26 4.83 39.18
CA GLY A 417 28.51 4.49 40.58
C GLY A 417 29.91 3.92 40.87
N GLY A 418 30.83 3.86 39.89
CA GLY A 418 32.17 3.31 39.97
C GLY A 418 33.28 4.36 39.81
N GLY A 419 33.12 5.53 40.40
CA GLY A 419 34.14 6.59 40.39
C GLY A 419 34.58 6.99 41.80
#